data_4c59a964d4d27044aa6225a576e70c7e
#
_entry.id   4c59a964d4d27044aa6225a576e70c7e
#
_cell.length_a   1.000
_cell.length_b   1.000
_cell.length_c   1.000
_cell.angle_alpha   90.00
_cell.angle_beta   90.00
_cell.angle_gamma   90.00
#
_symmetry.space_group_name_H-M   'P 1'
#
loop_
_entity.id
_entity.type
_entity.pdbx_description
1 polymer ?
#
loop_
_entity_poly.entity_id
_entity_poly.type
_entity_poly.pdbx_seq_one_letter_code
_entity_poly.pdbx_strand_id
1 'polypeptide(L)'
;MKMYVGNLSFDTTKQDLESLFSEHGTVTDVHLPTDRESGRPRGFAFVTMDSKGAMDAAIKTLDGQNVDGRNIKVNEAQPREERSGG
;
A
#
# COMPACT_ATOMS: atom_id res chain seq x y z
N MET A 1 6.88 9.18 0.74
CA MET A 1 6.94 7.93 1.48
C MET A 1 5.85 7.00 0.98
N LYS A 2 6.06 6.49 -0.21
CA LYS A 2 5.07 5.65 -0.89
C LYS A 2 5.48 4.19 -0.79
N MET A 3 4.48 3.33 -0.59
CA MET A 3 4.70 1.90 -0.50
C MET A 3 3.90 1.17 -1.57
N TYR A 4 4.49 0.10 -2.09
CA TYR A 4 3.77 -0.83 -2.95
C TYR A 4 3.18 -1.93 -2.07
N VAL A 5 1.90 -2.20 -2.25
CA VAL A 5 1.19 -3.24 -1.51
C VAL A 5 0.63 -4.20 -2.54
N GLY A 6 1.09 -5.44 -2.51
CA GLY A 6 0.70 -6.42 -3.51
C GLY A 6 0.06 -7.65 -2.90
N ASN A 7 -0.40 -8.53 -3.78
CA ASN A 7 -1.06 -9.77 -3.41
C ASN A 7 -2.32 -9.51 -2.58
N LEU A 8 -3.04 -8.45 -2.91
CA LEU A 8 -4.25 -8.07 -2.20
C LEU A 8 -5.43 -8.94 -2.64
N SER A 9 -6.34 -9.17 -1.70
CA SER A 9 -7.61 -9.78 -2.05
C SER A 9 -8.41 -8.84 -2.93
N PHE A 10 -9.19 -9.39 -3.85
CA PHE A 10 -10.07 -8.57 -4.68
C PHE A 10 -11.17 -7.91 -3.85
N ASP A 11 -11.36 -8.35 -2.62
CA ASP A 11 -12.36 -7.76 -1.73
C ASP A 11 -11.80 -6.64 -0.86
N THR A 12 -10.50 -6.42 -0.89
CA THR A 12 -9.88 -5.37 -0.09
C THR A 12 -10.20 -4.01 -0.69
N THR A 13 -10.70 -3.10 0.13
CA THR A 13 -11.09 -1.77 -0.31
C THR A 13 -10.02 -0.74 0.05
N LYS A 14 -10.16 0.44 -0.55
CA LYS A 14 -9.30 1.56 -0.22
C LYS A 14 -9.38 1.88 1.27
N GLN A 15 -10.60 1.85 1.82
CA GLN A 15 -10.81 2.14 3.22
C GLN A 15 -10.14 1.09 4.12
N ASP A 16 -10.17 -0.17 3.70
CA ASP A 16 -9.49 -1.22 4.43
C ASP A 16 -8.00 -0.94 4.54
N LEU A 17 -7.39 -0.52 3.44
CA LEU A 17 -5.98 -0.20 3.42
C LEU A 17 -5.67 1.01 4.27
N GLU A 18 -6.50 2.02 4.18
CA GLU A 18 -6.31 3.22 4.98
C GLU A 18 -6.35 2.89 6.46
N SER A 19 -7.31 2.10 6.88
CA SER A 19 -7.42 1.71 8.29
C SER A 19 -6.22 0.88 8.73
N LEU A 20 -5.80 -0.04 7.89
CA LEU A 20 -4.72 -0.94 8.22
C LEU A 20 -3.40 -0.19 8.40
N PHE A 21 -3.11 0.73 7.49
CA PHE A 21 -1.85 1.46 7.53
C PHE A 21 -1.87 2.60 8.53
N SER A 22 -3.05 3.16 8.83
CA SER A 22 -3.11 4.28 9.76
C SER A 22 -2.78 3.86 11.19
N GLU A 23 -2.75 2.57 11.47
CA GLU A 23 -2.31 2.10 12.78
C GLU A 23 -0.83 2.34 13.00
N HIS A 24 -0.08 2.59 11.95
CA HIS A 24 1.36 2.76 12.03
C HIS A 24 1.80 4.19 11.80
N GLY A 25 0.87 5.08 11.51
CA GLY A 25 1.17 6.48 11.28
C GLY A 25 0.10 7.11 10.42
N THR A 26 0.35 8.34 10.00
CA THR A 26 -0.64 9.07 9.22
C THR A 26 -0.55 8.69 7.75
N VAL A 27 -1.66 8.22 7.22
CA VAL A 27 -1.76 7.90 5.79
C VAL A 27 -2.22 9.16 5.05
N THR A 28 -1.42 9.60 4.08
CA THR A 28 -1.74 10.81 3.33
C THR A 28 -2.41 10.52 2.00
N ASP A 29 -2.22 9.32 1.47
CA ASP A 29 -2.84 8.97 0.20
C ASP A 29 -2.90 7.46 0.04
N VAL A 30 -3.96 6.99 -0.60
CA VAL A 30 -4.11 5.57 -0.94
C VAL A 30 -4.60 5.51 -2.38
N HIS A 31 -3.85 4.81 -3.21
CA HIS A 31 -4.21 4.59 -4.60
C HIS A 31 -4.46 3.11 -4.82
N LEU A 32 -5.71 2.76 -5.09
CA LEU A 32 -6.10 1.37 -5.32
C LEU A 32 -6.66 1.26 -6.74
N PRO A 33 -5.81 0.89 -7.72
CA PRO A 33 -6.29 0.77 -9.09
C PRO A 33 -7.34 -0.33 -9.21
N THR A 34 -8.33 -0.09 -10.04
CA THR A 34 -9.38 -1.06 -10.27
C THR A 34 -9.44 -1.40 -11.76
N ASP A 35 -9.96 -2.58 -12.05
CA ASP A 35 -10.17 -3.01 -13.42
C ASP A 35 -11.37 -2.26 -13.99
N ARG A 36 -11.21 -1.70 -15.17
CA ARG A 36 -12.28 -0.94 -15.78
C ARG A 36 -13.51 -1.76 -16.07
N GLU A 37 -13.30 -2.99 -16.43
CA GLU A 37 -14.41 -3.83 -16.86
C GLU A 37 -15.16 -4.41 -15.69
N SER A 38 -14.44 -4.89 -14.68
CA SER A 38 -15.07 -5.55 -13.56
C SER A 38 -15.30 -4.63 -12.38
N GLY A 39 -14.59 -3.51 -12.32
CA GLY A 39 -14.65 -2.62 -11.16
C GLY A 39 -13.96 -3.15 -9.93
N ARG A 40 -13.24 -4.24 -10.05
CA ARG A 40 -12.57 -4.84 -8.91
C ARG A 40 -11.14 -4.37 -8.78
N PRO A 41 -10.59 -4.36 -7.55
CA PRO A 41 -9.18 -4.03 -7.38
C PRO A 41 -8.30 -4.97 -8.18
N ARG A 42 -7.17 -4.44 -8.62
CA ARG A 42 -6.26 -5.23 -9.44
C ARG A 42 -5.29 -6.08 -8.65
N GLY A 43 -5.45 -6.11 -7.34
CA GLY A 43 -4.60 -6.94 -6.49
C GLY A 43 -3.38 -6.22 -5.97
N PHE A 44 -3.23 -4.94 -6.25
CA PHE A 44 -2.13 -4.17 -5.71
C PHE A 44 -2.59 -2.73 -5.49
N ALA A 45 -1.83 -2.02 -4.65
CA ALA A 45 -2.15 -0.64 -4.33
C ALA A 45 -0.87 0.10 -3.95
N PHE A 46 -0.98 1.42 -3.87
CA PHE A 46 0.10 2.26 -3.38
C PHE A 46 -0.44 3.07 -2.20
N VAL A 47 0.30 3.06 -1.11
CA VAL A 47 -0.07 3.80 0.10
C VAL A 47 1.05 4.77 0.40
N THR A 48 0.69 6.03 0.64
CA THR A 48 1.66 7.07 0.99
C THR A 48 1.45 7.46 2.45
N MET A 49 2.53 7.53 3.20
CA MET A 49 2.49 7.96 4.59
C MET A 49 3.31 9.24 4.74
N ASP A 50 3.07 9.94 5.85
CA ASP A 50 3.64 11.27 6.03
C ASP A 50 5.10 11.25 6.49
N SER A 51 5.61 10.11 6.90
CA SER A 51 7.00 10.05 7.35
C SER A 51 7.62 8.70 7.00
N LYS A 52 8.93 8.71 6.90
CA LYS A 52 9.66 7.48 6.61
C LYS A 52 9.57 6.51 7.77
N GLY A 53 9.58 7.01 9.00
CA GLY A 53 9.45 6.15 10.17
C GLY A 53 8.14 5.39 10.19
N ALA A 54 7.05 6.07 9.84
CA ALA A 54 5.74 5.42 9.76
C ALA A 54 5.74 4.39 8.64
N MET A 55 6.33 4.74 7.50
CA MET A 55 6.40 3.83 6.38
C MET A 55 7.20 2.58 6.73
N ASP A 56 8.35 2.75 7.35
CA ASP A 56 9.20 1.62 7.73
C ASP A 56 8.49 0.71 8.73
N ALA A 57 7.79 1.30 9.69
CA ALA A 57 7.03 0.52 10.66
C ALA A 57 5.92 -0.28 9.99
N ALA A 58 5.24 0.35 9.05
CA ALA A 58 4.15 -0.33 8.33
C ALA A 58 4.70 -1.49 7.50
N ILE A 59 5.80 -1.27 6.80
CA ILE A 59 6.40 -2.33 6.01
C ILE A 59 6.79 -3.51 6.90
N LYS A 60 7.48 -3.21 7.99
CA LYS A 60 7.98 -4.23 8.88
C LYS A 60 6.86 -5.07 9.49
N THR A 61 5.75 -4.42 9.80
CA THR A 61 4.63 -5.09 10.47
C THR A 61 3.70 -5.77 9.48
N LEU A 62 3.46 -5.14 8.34
CA LEU A 62 2.40 -5.59 7.44
C LEU A 62 2.88 -6.52 6.33
N ASP A 63 4.17 -6.47 6.01
CA ASP A 63 4.68 -7.34 4.96
C ASP A 63 4.53 -8.81 5.37
N GLY A 64 3.81 -9.56 4.57
CA GLY A 64 3.55 -10.96 4.86
C GLY A 64 2.36 -11.19 5.76
N GLN A 65 1.66 -10.15 6.19
CA GLN A 65 0.51 -10.31 7.07
C GLN A 65 -0.69 -10.80 6.28
N ASN A 66 -1.48 -11.65 6.90
CA ASN A 66 -2.69 -12.14 6.26
C ASN A 66 -3.79 -11.09 6.34
N VAL A 67 -4.27 -10.68 5.19
CA VAL A 67 -5.35 -9.69 5.08
C VAL A 67 -6.37 -10.27 4.11
N ASP A 68 -7.59 -10.47 4.60
CA ASP A 68 -8.68 -11.01 3.80
C ASP A 68 -8.31 -12.34 3.14
N GLY A 69 -7.54 -13.16 3.86
CA GLY A 69 -7.18 -14.49 3.38
C GLY A 69 -5.94 -14.57 2.53
N ARG A 70 -5.23 -13.47 2.33
CA ARG A 70 -4.02 -13.46 1.53
C ARG A 70 -2.88 -12.79 2.27
N ASN A 71 -1.69 -13.32 2.09
CA ASN A 71 -0.51 -12.71 2.68
C ASN A 71 -0.03 -11.60 1.78
N ILE A 72 -0.24 -10.38 2.21
CA ILE A 72 0.10 -9.21 1.38
C ILE A 72 1.60 -8.97 1.37
N LYS A 73 2.06 -8.28 0.34
CA LYS A 73 3.45 -7.87 0.23
C LYS A 73 3.53 -6.37 0.31
N VAL A 74 4.41 -5.87 1.18
CA VAL A 74 4.57 -4.43 1.37
C VAL A 74 6.03 -4.08 1.19
N ASN A 75 6.30 -3.20 0.24
CA ASN A 75 7.66 -2.75 -0.05
C ASN A 75 7.66 -1.26 -0.28
N GLU A 76 8.80 -0.65 -0.08
CA GLU A 76 8.94 0.76 -0.41
C GLU A 76 8.87 0.94 -1.92
N ALA A 77 8.03 1.88 -2.37
CA ALA A 77 7.95 2.21 -3.79
C ALA A 77 8.67 3.52 -4.02
N GLN A 78 9.70 3.50 -4.83
CA GLN A 78 10.50 4.69 -5.05
C GLN A 78 10.01 5.45 -6.26
N PRO A 79 10.04 6.78 -6.20
CA PRO A 79 9.70 7.57 -7.37
C PRO A 79 10.71 7.32 -8.47
N ARG A 80 10.24 7.27 -9.67
CA ARG A 80 11.13 6.97 -10.75
C ARG A 80 12.01 8.11 -11.13
N GLU A 81 11.55 9.27 -10.91
CA GLU A 81 12.29 10.39 -11.31
C GLU A 81 13.34 10.75 -10.42
N GLU A 82 13.56 10.16 -9.68
CA GLU A 82 14.55 10.51 -8.95
C GLU A 82 15.73 10.52 -9.49
N ARG A 83 15.83 10.55 -10.11
CA ARG A 83 16.77 10.66 -10.58
C ARG A 83 17.36 11.53 -10.88
N SER A 84 17.07 11.82 -10.83
CA SER A 84 17.59 12.51 -11.22
C SER A 84 18.34 13.07 -10.67
N GLY A 85 18.39 13.07 -10.43
CA GLY A 85 18.96 13.62 -10.04
C GLY A 85 19.94 13.58 -9.82
N GLY A 86 19.94 13.34 -9.82
CA GLY A 86 20.90 13.21 -9.82
C GLY A 86 21.20 13.22 -9.45
#